data_96d023b124627d8ddea7a02f124091ca
#
_entry.id   96d023b124627d8ddea7a02f124091ca
#
_cell.length_a   1.000
_cell.length_b   1.000
_cell.length_c   1.000
_cell.angle_alpha   90.00
_cell.angle_beta   90.00
_cell.angle_gamma   90.00
#
_symmetry.space_group_name_H-M   'P 1'
#
loop_
_entity.id
_entity.type
_entity.pdbx_description
1 polymer ?
#
loop_
_entity_poly.entity_id
_entity_poly.type
_entity_poly.pdbx_seq_one_letter_code
_entity_poly.pdbx_strand_id
1 'polypeptide(L)'
;MRRRLGIAAALGVLALPAGAQAARGMLTIEGTFSYVEVKQRAGDVVVRRRPARRHVRMLRHLPAGVYRVTAGETRAARCSRRVHVFSKGLTEVHVGGRPRRRCTMTRRALRARFPARRRIRSAQRYLRHRGGINSWSLIDSWGRTHGFAPHRVYVSASLVKAMLLTAYLRGIGNRMPDASARASLGPMITVSSNDAADSIYYRVGDAALYSVARLAHMRQFSVAGYWANAHFSAEDQARFFNRIDRLIPKRSRAYARGLLSSIVSYQRWGFSRYAAAAGFRSFFKGGWRSTGAGQLVHEAALFERGDRRLSMAVLTDANPSHDYGTETLRGVAERIFHRRGATAAAVDPDEAGTPATRRAGLVDVHRFAPGIQVKLDYLGRHNLTGHRLPGYCENWALVHRPAAVSLGQVQRYLRRNGLGLLILDAYRPLRATRALVRWAHESGRGNLVGSYIASRSRHNTGSAVDLTLVRLSDGKRLRMGGYDSLGPGANTYNASGRILRNRLTLKNAMERFGFASYWREWWHFEHHIRPDRHLDLTLGCGRHN
;
A
#
# COMPACT_ATOMS: atom_id res chain seq x y z
N MET A 1 31.73 -39.63 -83.90
CA MET A 1 32.01 -38.62 -82.88
C MET A 1 30.71 -38.24 -82.21
N ARG A 2 30.42 -38.77 -81.04
CA ARG A 2 29.21 -38.50 -80.25
C ARG A 2 29.62 -37.82 -78.94
N ARG A 3 29.31 -36.55 -78.76
CA ARG A 3 29.46 -35.82 -77.50
C ARG A 3 28.28 -36.14 -76.58
N ARG A 4 28.60 -36.70 -75.41
CA ARG A 4 27.64 -36.86 -74.31
C ARG A 4 27.63 -35.55 -73.52
N LEU A 5 26.45 -34.89 -73.42
CA LEU A 5 26.19 -33.84 -72.47
C LEU A 5 25.87 -34.50 -71.11
N GLY A 6 26.65 -34.20 -70.10
CA GLY A 6 26.35 -34.55 -68.70
C GLY A 6 25.49 -33.46 -68.06
N ILE A 7 24.34 -33.85 -67.60
CA ILE A 7 23.46 -32.96 -66.78
C ILE A 7 23.89 -33.14 -65.32
N ALA A 8 24.52 -32.09 -64.80
CA ALA A 8 24.79 -32.00 -63.36
C ALA A 8 23.53 -31.54 -62.62
N ALA A 9 22.90 -32.44 -61.86
CA ALA A 9 21.79 -32.13 -60.97
C ALA A 9 22.37 -31.43 -59.74
N ALA A 10 22.17 -30.12 -59.59
CA ALA A 10 22.44 -29.37 -58.41
C ALA A 10 21.38 -29.69 -57.35
N LEU A 11 21.75 -30.53 -56.35
CA LEU A 11 20.99 -30.69 -55.10
C LEU A 11 21.05 -29.41 -54.31
N GLY A 12 20.03 -28.60 -54.47
CA GLY A 12 19.77 -27.44 -53.61
C GLY A 12 19.43 -27.91 -52.17
N VAL A 13 20.39 -27.84 -51.29
CA VAL A 13 20.13 -27.99 -49.86
C VAL A 13 19.29 -26.75 -49.43
N LEU A 14 18.00 -26.96 -49.36
CA LEU A 14 17.09 -26.02 -48.65
C LEU A 14 17.51 -26.02 -47.19
N ALA A 15 18.28 -24.99 -46.79
CA ALA A 15 18.52 -24.69 -45.40
C ALA A 15 17.18 -24.35 -44.76
N LEU A 16 16.62 -25.26 -43.98
CA LEU A 16 15.50 -25.00 -43.10
C LEU A 16 15.88 -23.83 -42.18
N PRO A 17 15.02 -22.82 -42.01
CA PRO A 17 15.30 -21.71 -41.11
C PRO A 17 15.55 -22.27 -39.71
N ALA A 18 16.62 -21.81 -39.04
CA ALA A 18 16.99 -22.17 -37.69
C ALA A 18 15.75 -22.17 -36.78
N GLY A 19 15.39 -23.35 -36.29
CA GLY A 19 14.14 -23.59 -35.60
C GLY A 19 13.88 -22.56 -34.52
N ALA A 20 12.82 -21.79 -34.67
CA ALA A 20 12.29 -20.95 -33.61
C ALA A 20 12.18 -21.80 -32.35
N GLN A 21 13.00 -21.53 -31.34
CA GLN A 21 12.97 -22.25 -30.06
C GLN A 21 11.53 -22.20 -29.54
N ALA A 22 10.84 -23.34 -29.56
CA ALA A 22 9.45 -23.45 -29.15
C ALA A 22 9.28 -22.79 -27.79
N ALA A 23 8.43 -21.78 -27.70
CA ALA A 23 8.21 -21.02 -26.49
C ALA A 23 7.80 -21.98 -25.35
N ARG A 24 8.56 -21.99 -24.25
CA ARG A 24 8.39 -22.92 -23.14
C ARG A 24 7.51 -22.34 -22.03
N GLY A 25 6.73 -23.21 -21.39
CA GLY A 25 5.98 -22.96 -20.16
C GLY A 25 6.43 -23.87 -19.03
N MET A 26 5.81 -23.75 -17.87
CA MET A 26 6.11 -24.54 -16.69
C MET A 26 4.94 -25.43 -16.33
N LEU A 27 5.22 -26.69 -16.05
CA LEU A 27 4.30 -27.66 -15.48
C LEU A 27 4.75 -28.01 -14.06
N THR A 28 3.86 -27.86 -13.09
CA THR A 28 4.06 -28.35 -11.72
C THR A 28 3.06 -29.46 -11.45
N ILE A 29 3.54 -30.57 -10.90
CA ILE A 29 2.70 -31.69 -10.45
C ILE A 29 2.98 -31.86 -8.96
N GLU A 30 1.93 -31.75 -8.14
CA GLU A 30 2.01 -31.78 -6.69
C GLU A 30 0.97 -32.76 -6.13
N GLY A 31 1.36 -33.57 -5.16
CA GLY A 31 0.48 -34.52 -4.46
C GLY A 31 1.24 -35.70 -3.90
N THR A 32 0.50 -36.67 -3.40
CA THR A 32 1.03 -37.96 -2.94
C THR A 32 0.90 -38.98 -4.06
N PHE A 33 2.00 -39.41 -4.64
CA PHE A 33 2.00 -40.43 -5.71
C PHE A 33 3.36 -41.14 -5.78
N SER A 34 3.34 -42.40 -6.21
CA SER A 34 4.53 -43.21 -6.48
C SER A 34 4.86 -43.37 -7.98
N TYR A 35 3.99 -42.84 -8.84
CA TYR A 35 4.18 -42.84 -10.27
C TYR A 35 3.68 -41.55 -10.90
N VAL A 36 4.45 -41.00 -11.84
CA VAL A 36 4.04 -39.89 -12.68
C VAL A 36 4.62 -40.05 -14.08
N GLU A 37 3.79 -39.82 -15.09
CA GLU A 37 4.16 -39.79 -16.49
C GLU A 37 3.54 -38.57 -17.17
N VAL A 38 4.32 -37.91 -18.01
CA VAL A 38 3.87 -36.78 -18.82
C VAL A 38 4.16 -37.12 -20.28
N LYS A 39 3.10 -37.21 -21.09
CA LYS A 39 3.18 -37.48 -22.53
C LYS A 39 2.73 -36.28 -23.34
N GLN A 40 3.43 -35.97 -24.42
CA GLN A 40 2.97 -35.01 -25.42
C GLN A 40 1.86 -35.63 -26.29
N ARG A 41 1.06 -34.79 -27.00
CA ARG A 41 -0.06 -35.28 -27.83
C ARG A 41 0.38 -36.27 -28.89
N ALA A 42 1.61 -36.17 -29.38
CA ALA A 42 2.18 -37.10 -30.38
C ALA A 42 2.61 -38.48 -29.80
N GLY A 43 2.39 -38.73 -28.50
CA GLY A 43 2.71 -40.00 -27.86
C GLY A 43 4.04 -40.07 -27.17
N ASP A 44 4.93 -39.10 -27.39
CA ASP A 44 6.28 -39.08 -26.78
C ASP A 44 6.20 -38.88 -25.26
N VAL A 45 6.92 -39.74 -24.52
CA VAL A 45 7.05 -39.62 -23.07
C VAL A 45 8.12 -38.57 -22.76
N VAL A 46 7.69 -37.43 -22.27
CA VAL A 46 8.58 -36.32 -21.91
C VAL A 46 9.16 -36.49 -20.52
N VAL A 47 8.41 -37.10 -19.60
CA VAL A 47 8.85 -37.38 -18.22
C VAL A 47 8.19 -38.66 -17.73
N ARG A 48 8.98 -39.57 -17.17
CA ARG A 48 8.50 -40.73 -16.40
C ARG A 48 9.34 -40.82 -15.13
N ARG A 49 8.68 -40.86 -13.96
CA ARG A 49 9.34 -41.01 -12.66
C ARG A 49 8.54 -41.92 -11.72
N ARG A 50 9.24 -42.58 -10.82
CA ARG A 50 8.71 -43.37 -9.71
C ARG A 50 9.26 -42.79 -8.41
N PRO A 51 8.73 -41.66 -7.89
CA PRO A 51 9.18 -41.13 -6.63
C PRO A 51 8.82 -42.07 -5.47
N ALA A 52 9.54 -41.99 -4.36
CA ALA A 52 9.14 -42.67 -3.14
C ALA A 52 7.75 -42.17 -2.71
N ARG A 53 6.96 -43.03 -2.04
CA ARG A 53 5.57 -42.76 -1.60
C ARG A 53 5.49 -41.68 -0.54
N ARG A 54 5.63 -40.42 -0.95
CA ARG A 54 5.54 -39.22 -0.10
C ARG A 54 4.98 -38.04 -0.90
N HIS A 55 4.59 -36.98 -0.22
CA HIS A 55 4.16 -35.74 -0.90
C HIS A 55 5.30 -35.20 -1.78
N VAL A 56 5.04 -35.12 -3.07
CA VAL A 56 6.03 -34.73 -4.08
C VAL A 56 5.53 -33.49 -4.82
N ARG A 57 6.44 -32.55 -5.04
CA ARG A 57 6.24 -31.43 -5.97
C ARG A 57 7.30 -31.53 -7.08
N MET A 58 6.82 -31.81 -8.29
CA MET A 58 7.67 -31.90 -9.47
C MET A 58 7.49 -30.65 -10.35
N LEU A 59 8.58 -30.05 -10.79
CA LEU A 59 8.59 -28.87 -11.66
C LEU A 59 9.31 -29.18 -12.96
N ARG A 60 8.70 -28.84 -14.12
CA ARG A 60 9.28 -29.04 -15.46
C ARG A 60 9.02 -27.83 -16.36
N HIS A 61 10.05 -27.48 -17.15
CA HIS A 61 9.96 -26.54 -18.26
C HIS A 61 9.71 -27.35 -19.54
N LEU A 62 8.52 -27.18 -20.14
CA LEU A 62 8.11 -27.92 -21.33
C LEU A 62 7.77 -26.92 -22.46
N PRO A 63 7.91 -27.33 -23.74
CA PRO A 63 7.35 -26.56 -24.85
C PRO A 63 5.88 -26.26 -24.63
N ALA A 64 5.37 -25.14 -25.15
CA ALA A 64 3.93 -24.86 -25.11
C ALA A 64 3.19 -25.92 -25.92
N GLY A 65 2.10 -26.46 -25.36
CA GLY A 65 1.37 -27.54 -26.01
C GLY A 65 0.41 -28.28 -25.09
N VAL A 66 -0.20 -29.33 -25.63
CA VAL A 66 -1.12 -30.21 -24.89
C VAL A 66 -0.39 -31.45 -24.44
N TYR A 67 -0.47 -31.75 -23.16
CA TYR A 67 0.14 -32.90 -22.52
C TYR A 67 -0.92 -33.75 -21.82
N ARG A 68 -0.64 -35.04 -21.69
CA ARG A 68 -1.38 -35.94 -20.80
C ARG A 68 -0.52 -36.20 -19.57
N VAL A 69 -1.01 -35.85 -18.40
CA VAL A 69 -0.39 -36.17 -17.11
C VAL A 69 -1.11 -37.39 -16.54
N THR A 70 -0.37 -38.43 -16.22
CA THR A 70 -0.85 -39.63 -15.53
C THR A 70 -0.08 -39.77 -14.22
N ALA A 71 -0.76 -39.86 -13.10
CA ALA A 71 -0.13 -40.00 -11.79
C ALA A 71 -1.02 -40.82 -10.84
N GLY A 72 -0.41 -41.47 -9.85
CA GLY A 72 -1.13 -42.25 -8.84
C GLY A 72 -0.19 -43.04 -7.93
N GLU A 73 -0.77 -43.66 -6.90
CA GLU A 73 -0.01 -44.45 -5.90
C GLU A 73 0.23 -45.89 -6.35
N THR A 74 -0.75 -46.50 -7.01
CA THR A 74 -0.69 -47.88 -7.51
C THR A 74 -1.12 -47.94 -8.96
N ARG A 75 -0.93 -49.08 -9.63
CA ARG A 75 -1.33 -49.29 -11.02
C ARG A 75 -2.86 -49.16 -11.19
N ALA A 76 -3.61 -49.61 -10.18
CA ALA A 76 -5.07 -49.53 -10.15
C ALA A 76 -5.61 -48.15 -9.75
N ALA A 77 -4.83 -47.38 -8.95
CA ALA A 77 -5.20 -46.05 -8.45
C ALA A 77 -4.49 -44.92 -9.22
N ARG A 78 -4.44 -45.00 -10.56
CA ARG A 78 -3.93 -43.94 -11.43
C ARG A 78 -5.05 -43.10 -12.00
N CYS A 79 -4.84 -41.81 -12.08
CA CYS A 79 -5.68 -40.91 -12.84
C CYS A 79 -4.88 -40.20 -13.93
N SER A 80 -5.57 -39.83 -15.00
CA SER A 80 -4.95 -39.17 -16.14
C SER A 80 -5.78 -37.97 -16.56
N ARG A 81 -5.09 -36.87 -16.87
CA ARG A 81 -5.74 -35.62 -17.31
C ARG A 81 -4.96 -34.96 -18.44
N ARG A 82 -5.69 -34.41 -19.41
CA ARG A 82 -5.11 -33.48 -20.38
C ARG A 82 -4.86 -32.13 -19.74
N VAL A 83 -3.69 -31.59 -19.95
CA VAL A 83 -3.26 -30.27 -19.45
C VAL A 83 -2.66 -29.47 -20.60
N HIS A 84 -2.87 -28.17 -20.59
CA HIS A 84 -2.29 -27.26 -21.56
C HIS A 84 -1.14 -26.50 -20.89
N VAL A 85 0.07 -26.65 -21.39
CA VAL A 85 1.23 -25.86 -20.98
C VAL A 85 1.28 -24.63 -21.87
N PHE A 86 1.06 -23.45 -21.30
CA PHE A 86 1.05 -22.19 -22.01
C PHE A 86 2.46 -21.64 -22.14
N SER A 87 2.77 -21.00 -23.28
CA SER A 87 4.00 -20.22 -23.44
C SER A 87 4.14 -19.19 -22.31
N LYS A 88 5.29 -19.22 -21.60
CA LYS A 88 5.56 -18.36 -20.43
C LYS A 88 4.55 -18.50 -19.28
N GLY A 89 3.69 -19.51 -19.30
CA GLY A 89 2.66 -19.82 -18.30
C GLY A 89 3.11 -20.86 -17.29
N LEU A 90 2.32 -21.01 -16.22
CA LEU A 90 2.39 -22.11 -15.25
C LEU A 90 1.11 -22.92 -15.33
N THR A 91 1.24 -24.25 -15.45
CA THR A 91 0.13 -25.17 -15.28
C THR A 91 0.40 -26.00 -14.04
N GLU A 92 -0.49 -25.93 -13.08
CA GLU A 92 -0.44 -26.72 -11.85
C GLU A 92 -1.40 -27.89 -11.95
N VAL A 93 -0.92 -29.06 -11.58
CA VAL A 93 -1.71 -30.28 -11.48
C VAL A 93 -1.58 -30.79 -10.04
N HIS A 94 -2.68 -30.88 -9.33
CA HIS A 94 -2.73 -31.45 -8.00
C HIS A 94 -3.32 -32.85 -8.08
N VAL A 95 -2.56 -33.80 -7.58
CA VAL A 95 -2.96 -35.22 -7.51
C VAL A 95 -3.39 -35.49 -6.07
N GLY A 96 -4.65 -35.83 -5.89
CA GLY A 96 -5.26 -36.17 -4.60
C GLY A 96 -5.84 -37.57 -4.63
N GLY A 97 -6.11 -38.16 -3.47
CA GLY A 97 -6.73 -39.45 -3.28
C GLY A 97 -6.42 -39.98 -1.87
N ARG A 98 -7.31 -40.80 -1.31
CA ARG A 98 -6.97 -41.63 -0.15
C ARG A 98 -6.45 -42.97 -0.64
N PRO A 99 -5.50 -43.63 0.08
CA PRO A 99 -5.09 -44.98 -0.25
C PRO A 99 -6.32 -45.88 -0.47
N ARG A 100 -6.37 -46.59 -1.61
CA ARG A 100 -7.47 -47.47 -2.03
C ARG A 100 -8.78 -46.78 -2.49
N ARG A 101 -8.86 -45.45 -2.63
CA ARG A 101 -10.01 -44.74 -3.21
C ARG A 101 -9.64 -44.02 -4.52
N ARG A 102 -10.69 -43.58 -5.31
CA ARG A 102 -10.49 -42.96 -6.61
C ARG A 102 -9.46 -41.83 -6.58
N CYS A 103 -8.45 -41.94 -7.44
CA CYS A 103 -7.50 -40.86 -7.69
C CYS A 103 -8.21 -39.65 -8.23
N THR A 104 -7.95 -38.49 -7.68
CA THR A 104 -8.47 -37.19 -8.16
C THR A 104 -7.34 -36.34 -8.71
N MET A 105 -7.58 -35.67 -9.81
CA MET A 105 -6.60 -34.76 -10.40
C MET A 105 -7.30 -33.44 -10.77
N THR A 106 -6.87 -32.36 -10.10
CA THR A 106 -7.31 -31.00 -10.42
C THR A 106 -6.22 -30.26 -11.19
N ARG A 107 -6.60 -29.31 -12.02
CA ARG A 107 -5.65 -28.49 -12.77
C ARG A 107 -5.95 -27.02 -12.57
N ARG A 108 -4.87 -26.22 -12.52
CA ARG A 108 -4.93 -24.76 -12.58
C ARG A 108 -3.90 -24.27 -13.59
N ALA A 109 -4.32 -23.48 -14.57
CA ALA A 109 -3.43 -22.92 -15.57
C ALA A 109 -3.26 -21.41 -15.34
N LEU A 110 -2.03 -20.98 -15.14
CA LEU A 110 -1.65 -19.59 -14.97
C LEU A 110 -0.92 -19.13 -16.23
N ARG A 111 -1.50 -18.18 -16.96
CA ARG A 111 -0.99 -17.78 -18.29
C ARG A 111 0.42 -17.20 -18.28
N ALA A 112 0.76 -16.35 -17.32
CA ALA A 112 2.08 -15.73 -17.24
C ALA A 112 2.48 -15.49 -15.78
N ARG A 113 3.77 -15.68 -15.49
CA ARG A 113 4.35 -15.38 -14.20
C ARG A 113 4.21 -13.87 -13.89
N PHE A 114 3.74 -13.55 -12.71
CA PHE A 114 3.69 -12.18 -12.23
C PHE A 114 4.33 -12.09 -10.83
N PRO A 115 5.19 -11.11 -10.59
CA PRO A 115 5.75 -10.17 -11.57
C PRO A 115 6.81 -10.80 -12.49
N ALA A 116 7.07 -10.17 -13.62
CA ALA A 116 8.14 -10.60 -14.52
C ALA A 116 9.53 -10.39 -13.87
N ARG A 117 10.54 -11.21 -14.21
CA ARG A 117 11.91 -11.17 -13.63
C ARG A 117 12.54 -9.77 -13.63
N ARG A 118 12.31 -8.98 -14.68
CA ARG A 118 12.85 -7.60 -14.77
C ARG A 118 12.32 -6.69 -13.66
N ARG A 119 11.06 -6.85 -13.25
CA ARG A 119 10.42 -6.08 -12.16
C ARG A 119 11.02 -6.45 -10.81
N ILE A 120 11.25 -7.74 -10.59
CA ILE A 120 11.93 -8.26 -9.41
C ILE A 120 13.32 -7.64 -9.29
N ARG A 121 14.12 -7.69 -10.37
CA ARG A 121 15.45 -7.06 -10.41
C ARG A 121 15.40 -5.54 -10.20
N SER A 122 14.39 -4.87 -10.74
CA SER A 122 14.20 -3.43 -10.54
C SER A 122 13.92 -3.08 -9.06
N ALA A 123 13.07 -3.86 -8.38
CA ALA A 123 12.79 -3.68 -6.96
C ALA A 123 14.04 -3.95 -6.10
N GLN A 124 14.79 -5.01 -6.38
CA GLN A 124 16.04 -5.33 -5.70
C GLN A 124 17.10 -4.23 -5.87
N ARG A 125 17.25 -3.69 -7.10
CA ARG A 125 18.17 -2.59 -7.38
C ARG A 125 17.75 -1.33 -6.61
N TYR A 126 16.48 -1.00 -6.60
CA TYR A 126 15.95 0.14 -5.86
C TYR A 126 16.30 0.06 -4.37
N LEU A 127 16.06 -1.09 -3.73
CA LEU A 127 16.35 -1.26 -2.31
C LEU A 127 17.84 -1.16 -1.97
N ARG A 128 18.75 -1.53 -2.88
CA ARG A 128 20.21 -1.36 -2.67
C ARG A 128 20.64 0.09 -2.55
N HIS A 129 19.88 1.01 -3.16
CA HIS A 129 20.17 2.45 -3.15
C HIS A 129 19.31 3.23 -2.14
N ARG A 130 18.53 2.54 -1.29
CA ARG A 130 17.79 3.18 -0.20
C ARG A 130 18.63 3.16 1.08
N GLY A 131 18.69 4.31 1.76
CA GLY A 131 19.26 4.40 3.10
C GLY A 131 18.44 3.63 4.13
N GLY A 132 19.00 3.49 5.33
CA GLY A 132 18.43 2.68 6.40
C GLY A 132 18.66 1.18 6.20
N ILE A 133 17.98 0.38 7.00
CA ILE A 133 18.08 -1.09 6.99
C ILE A 133 16.84 -1.63 6.28
N ASN A 134 17.02 -2.23 5.09
CA ASN A 134 15.91 -2.64 4.25
C ASN A 134 15.92 -4.14 3.97
N SER A 135 14.73 -4.76 3.97
CA SER A 135 14.51 -6.14 3.57
C SER A 135 13.22 -6.27 2.77
N TRP A 136 13.21 -7.20 1.86
CA TRP A 136 12.06 -7.49 1.03
C TRP A 136 11.97 -8.96 0.68
N SER A 137 10.76 -9.50 0.68
CA SER A 137 10.46 -10.82 0.15
C SER A 137 9.15 -10.82 -0.63
N LEU A 138 9.12 -11.58 -1.71
CA LEU A 138 7.96 -11.76 -2.59
C LEU A 138 7.83 -13.24 -2.92
N ILE A 139 6.64 -13.80 -2.72
CA ILE A 139 6.25 -15.08 -3.30
C ILE A 139 5.40 -14.75 -4.53
N ASP A 140 5.93 -15.06 -5.72
CA ASP A 140 5.28 -14.71 -6.98
C ASP A 140 4.07 -15.61 -7.31
N SER A 141 3.35 -15.30 -8.39
CA SER A 141 2.16 -16.05 -8.80
C SER A 141 2.43 -17.50 -9.19
N TRP A 142 3.68 -17.91 -9.25
CA TRP A 142 4.11 -19.30 -9.45
C TRP A 142 4.60 -19.96 -8.16
N GLY A 143 4.48 -19.27 -7.01
CA GLY A 143 4.93 -19.74 -5.70
C GLY A 143 6.44 -19.72 -5.49
N ARG A 144 7.21 -18.99 -6.34
CA ARG A 144 8.65 -18.84 -6.18
C ARG A 144 8.96 -17.66 -5.29
N THR A 145 9.87 -17.85 -4.35
CA THR A 145 10.34 -16.78 -3.46
C THR A 145 11.47 -15.97 -4.11
N HIS A 146 11.40 -14.66 -3.95
CA HIS A 146 12.39 -13.68 -4.35
C HIS A 146 12.60 -12.71 -3.21
N GLY A 147 13.78 -12.12 -3.08
CA GLY A 147 14.03 -11.21 -1.95
C GLY A 147 15.27 -10.34 -2.12
N PHE A 148 15.42 -9.41 -1.19
CA PHE A 148 16.60 -8.63 -0.87
C PHE A 148 16.77 -8.68 0.65
N ALA A 149 17.88 -9.22 1.14
CA ALA A 149 18.12 -9.53 2.55
C ALA A 149 16.89 -10.18 3.25
N PRO A 150 16.23 -11.22 2.66
CA PRO A 150 14.89 -11.66 3.04
C PRO A 150 14.83 -12.29 4.43
N HIS A 151 15.96 -12.72 4.98
CA HIS A 151 16.08 -13.39 6.28
C HIS A 151 16.51 -12.49 7.42
N ARG A 152 16.78 -11.20 7.15
CA ARG A 152 17.10 -10.24 8.22
C ARG A 152 15.89 -10.09 9.13
N VAL A 153 16.15 -10.13 10.43
CA VAL A 153 15.14 -10.08 11.49
C VAL A 153 14.87 -8.63 11.89
N TYR A 154 13.61 -8.32 12.14
CA TYR A 154 13.12 -7.01 12.59
C TYR A 154 12.12 -7.19 13.72
N VAL A 155 12.03 -6.18 14.58
CA VAL A 155 10.92 -6.05 15.53
C VAL A 155 9.63 -5.84 14.74
N SER A 156 8.56 -6.52 15.14
CA SER A 156 7.31 -6.60 14.38
C SER A 156 6.50 -5.30 14.31
N ALA A 157 6.54 -4.48 15.37
CA ALA A 157 5.56 -3.44 15.62
C ALA A 157 4.12 -3.96 15.37
N SER A 158 3.25 -3.15 14.79
CA SER A 158 1.85 -3.54 14.54
C SER A 158 1.63 -4.55 13.40
N LEU A 159 2.68 -4.97 12.70
CA LEU A 159 2.52 -5.97 11.62
C LEU A 159 2.08 -7.33 12.17
N VAL A 160 2.53 -7.71 13.38
CA VAL A 160 2.15 -8.96 14.06
C VAL A 160 0.64 -9.07 14.35
N LYS A 161 -0.12 -7.97 14.35
CA LYS A 161 -1.58 -7.97 14.58
C LYS A 161 -2.35 -8.84 13.59
N ALA A 162 -1.83 -9.03 12.37
CA ALA A 162 -2.38 -9.99 11.42
C ALA A 162 -2.19 -11.45 11.91
N MET A 163 -1.10 -11.74 12.62
CA MET A 163 -0.89 -13.05 13.25
C MET A 163 -1.80 -13.23 14.49
N LEU A 164 -2.00 -12.18 15.30
CA LEU A 164 -2.97 -12.20 16.42
C LEU A 164 -4.39 -12.49 15.93
N LEU A 165 -4.85 -11.82 14.87
CA LEU A 165 -6.13 -12.11 14.21
C LEU A 165 -6.22 -13.59 13.82
N THR A 166 -5.17 -14.11 13.19
CA THR A 166 -5.12 -15.50 12.74
C THR A 166 -5.12 -16.47 13.93
N ALA A 167 -4.33 -16.20 14.96
CA ALA A 167 -4.24 -17.01 16.18
C ALA A 167 -5.59 -17.10 16.88
N TYR A 168 -6.26 -15.95 17.09
CA TYR A 168 -7.59 -15.91 17.70
C TYR A 168 -8.62 -16.71 16.89
N LEU A 169 -8.71 -16.48 15.58
CA LEU A 169 -9.67 -17.18 14.72
C LEU A 169 -9.41 -18.69 14.66
N ARG A 170 -8.18 -19.14 14.78
CA ARG A 170 -7.82 -20.55 14.91
C ARG A 170 -8.27 -21.13 16.24
N GLY A 171 -8.05 -20.39 17.33
CA GLY A 171 -8.42 -20.83 18.69
C GLY A 171 -9.91 -21.07 18.85
N ILE A 172 -10.75 -20.24 18.23
CA ILE A 172 -12.22 -20.44 18.26
C ILE A 172 -12.72 -21.52 17.29
N GLY A 173 -11.83 -22.08 16.45
CA GLY A 173 -12.16 -23.15 15.50
C GLY A 173 -13.19 -22.74 14.45
N ASN A 174 -14.20 -23.59 14.20
CA ASN A 174 -15.22 -23.32 13.17
C ASN A 174 -16.37 -22.42 13.67
N ARG A 175 -16.16 -21.65 14.74
CA ARG A 175 -17.11 -20.63 15.23
C ARG A 175 -16.81 -19.28 14.62
N MET A 176 -17.79 -18.37 14.64
CA MET A 176 -17.56 -16.94 14.34
C MET A 176 -17.21 -16.21 15.64
N PRO A 177 -16.38 -15.15 15.58
CA PRO A 177 -16.15 -14.29 16.72
C PRO A 177 -17.49 -13.73 17.25
N ASP A 178 -17.66 -13.72 18.57
CA ASP A 178 -18.78 -13.07 19.23
C ASP A 178 -18.69 -11.53 19.15
N ALA A 179 -19.66 -10.82 19.70
CA ALA A 179 -19.72 -9.35 19.66
C ALA A 179 -18.52 -8.72 20.37
N SER A 180 -18.12 -9.25 21.54
CA SER A 180 -16.99 -8.78 22.33
C SER A 180 -15.67 -8.92 21.57
N ALA A 181 -15.42 -10.09 20.97
CA ALA A 181 -14.23 -10.31 20.15
C ALA A 181 -14.21 -9.42 18.91
N ARG A 182 -15.35 -9.20 18.24
CA ARG A 182 -15.44 -8.30 17.08
C ARG A 182 -15.13 -6.86 17.44
N ALA A 183 -15.55 -6.40 18.63
CA ALA A 183 -15.25 -5.08 19.16
C ALA A 183 -13.74 -4.84 19.33
N SER A 184 -12.94 -5.90 19.58
CA SER A 184 -11.47 -5.81 19.63
C SER A 184 -10.81 -6.11 18.28
N LEU A 185 -11.20 -7.19 17.58
CA LEU A 185 -10.58 -7.59 16.30
C LEU A 185 -10.71 -6.52 15.20
N GLY A 186 -11.86 -5.84 15.15
CA GLY A 186 -12.11 -4.76 14.19
C GLY A 186 -11.08 -3.63 14.33
N PRO A 187 -11.06 -2.87 15.44
CA PRO A 187 -10.12 -1.77 15.66
C PRO A 187 -8.65 -2.22 15.63
N MET A 188 -8.32 -3.41 16.18
CA MET A 188 -6.95 -3.95 16.11
C MET A 188 -6.40 -3.98 14.68
N ILE A 189 -7.21 -4.36 13.70
CA ILE A 189 -6.77 -4.47 12.31
C ILE A 189 -6.99 -3.16 11.55
N THR A 190 -8.19 -2.57 11.62
CA THR A 190 -8.58 -1.47 10.72
C THR A 190 -7.94 -0.13 11.06
N VAL A 191 -7.76 0.16 12.35
CA VAL A 191 -7.10 1.39 12.84
C VAL A 191 -5.81 1.10 13.61
N SER A 192 -5.42 -0.18 13.70
CA SER A 192 -4.21 -0.61 14.42
C SER A 192 -4.19 -0.29 15.92
N SER A 193 -5.38 -0.32 16.60
CA SER A 193 -5.50 -0.09 18.05
C SER A 193 -4.57 -1.02 18.84
N ASN A 194 -3.83 -0.46 19.81
CA ASN A 194 -2.95 -1.24 20.69
C ASN A 194 -3.76 -1.89 21.81
N ASP A 195 -4.68 -1.18 22.45
CA ASP A 195 -5.53 -1.71 23.52
C ASP A 195 -6.34 -2.93 23.04
N ALA A 196 -6.85 -2.84 21.81
CA ALA A 196 -7.51 -3.97 21.18
C ALA A 196 -6.56 -5.14 20.89
N ALA A 197 -5.30 -4.86 20.57
CA ALA A 197 -4.29 -5.89 20.38
C ALA A 197 -3.89 -6.54 21.70
N ASP A 198 -3.76 -5.77 22.77
CA ASP A 198 -3.51 -6.27 24.13
C ASP A 198 -4.63 -7.20 24.56
N SER A 199 -5.90 -6.78 24.41
CA SER A 199 -7.06 -7.60 24.71
C SER A 199 -7.07 -8.95 23.96
N ILE A 200 -6.69 -8.98 22.71
CA ILE A 200 -6.60 -10.21 21.92
C ILE A 200 -5.37 -11.03 22.32
N TYR A 201 -4.23 -10.40 22.55
CA TYR A 201 -3.00 -11.07 22.94
C TYR A 201 -3.13 -11.80 24.29
N TYR A 202 -3.75 -11.17 25.29
CA TYR A 202 -4.03 -11.84 26.58
C TYR A 202 -4.94 -13.07 26.46
N ARG A 203 -5.76 -13.14 25.40
CA ARG A 203 -6.61 -14.31 25.13
C ARG A 203 -5.87 -15.44 24.40
N VAL A 204 -4.87 -15.13 23.58
CA VAL A 204 -4.21 -16.14 22.73
C VAL A 204 -2.81 -16.53 23.20
N GLY A 205 -2.05 -15.60 23.75
CA GLY A 205 -0.70 -15.80 24.27
C GLY A 205 0.36 -16.11 23.19
N ASP A 206 1.59 -16.28 23.64
CA ASP A 206 2.75 -16.57 22.80
C ASP A 206 2.63 -17.91 22.08
N ALA A 207 2.15 -18.94 22.78
CA ALA A 207 2.03 -20.30 22.24
C ALA A 207 1.18 -20.36 20.96
N ALA A 208 0.08 -19.58 20.91
CA ALA A 208 -0.76 -19.50 19.72
C ALA A 208 -0.06 -18.77 18.56
N LEU A 209 0.74 -17.74 18.83
CA LEU A 209 1.56 -17.06 17.83
C LEU A 209 2.66 -17.98 17.27
N TYR A 210 3.35 -18.75 18.12
CA TYR A 210 4.31 -19.78 17.68
C TYR A 210 3.63 -20.87 16.85
N SER A 211 2.40 -21.28 17.21
CA SER A 211 1.62 -22.22 16.41
C SER A 211 1.33 -21.69 15.01
N VAL A 212 0.89 -20.43 14.91
CA VAL A 212 0.66 -19.75 13.62
C VAL A 212 1.97 -19.66 12.81
N ALA A 213 3.08 -19.27 13.43
CA ALA A 213 4.37 -19.17 12.79
C ALA A 213 4.85 -20.51 12.21
N ARG A 214 4.77 -21.60 12.99
CA ARG A 214 5.11 -22.95 12.54
C ARG A 214 4.26 -23.40 11.35
N LEU A 215 2.96 -23.21 11.40
CA LEU A 215 2.04 -23.56 10.31
C LEU A 215 2.21 -22.68 9.07
N ALA A 216 2.66 -21.44 9.24
CA ALA A 216 3.05 -20.54 8.15
C ALA A 216 4.42 -20.88 7.56
N HIS A 217 5.19 -21.79 8.17
CA HIS A 217 6.57 -22.12 7.87
C HIS A 217 7.52 -20.91 7.99
N MET A 218 7.28 -20.08 9.01
CA MET A 218 8.22 -19.01 9.40
C MET A 218 9.46 -19.64 10.07
N ARG A 219 10.61 -19.01 9.88
CA ARG A 219 11.89 -19.57 10.35
C ARG A 219 12.60 -18.71 11.39
N GLN A 220 12.35 -17.39 11.33
CA GLN A 220 12.98 -16.40 12.21
C GLN A 220 11.98 -15.76 13.19
N PHE A 221 10.81 -16.39 13.39
CA PHE A 221 9.80 -15.86 14.31
C PHE A 221 10.19 -16.12 15.77
N SER A 222 10.12 -15.06 16.58
CA SER A 222 10.17 -15.15 18.03
C SER A 222 9.25 -14.13 18.67
N VAL A 223 8.76 -14.43 19.86
CA VAL A 223 7.98 -13.52 20.72
C VAL A 223 8.18 -13.95 22.16
N ALA A 224 8.24 -12.98 23.08
CA ALA A 224 8.31 -13.21 24.51
C ALA A 224 7.56 -12.11 25.25
N GLY A 225 6.50 -12.47 25.94
CA GLY A 225 5.77 -11.67 26.92
C GLY A 225 4.98 -10.47 26.40
N TYR A 226 5.24 -10.00 25.17
CA TYR A 226 4.50 -8.87 24.58
C TYR A 226 4.53 -8.90 23.06
N TRP A 227 3.35 -8.82 22.44
CA TRP A 227 3.18 -8.99 20.99
C TRP A 227 3.98 -8.00 20.14
N ALA A 228 4.10 -6.72 20.57
CA ALA A 228 4.76 -5.68 19.77
C ALA A 228 6.28 -5.86 19.67
N ASN A 229 6.86 -6.68 20.53
CA ASN A 229 8.26 -7.06 20.53
C ASN A 229 8.53 -8.38 19.80
N ALA A 230 7.51 -8.98 19.17
CA ALA A 230 7.75 -10.13 18.31
C ALA A 230 8.74 -9.78 17.19
N HIS A 231 9.52 -10.76 16.77
CA HIS A 231 10.52 -10.62 15.72
C HIS A 231 10.20 -11.55 14.56
N PHE A 232 10.52 -11.14 13.36
CA PHE A 232 10.40 -11.95 12.14
C PHE A 232 11.19 -11.34 10.97
N SER A 233 11.33 -12.11 9.90
CA SER A 233 11.95 -11.66 8.66
C SER A 233 10.91 -11.29 7.60
N ALA A 234 11.36 -10.64 6.52
CA ALA A 234 10.50 -10.34 5.37
C ALA A 234 9.99 -11.64 4.68
N GLU A 235 10.81 -12.69 4.65
CA GLU A 235 10.38 -13.98 4.09
C GLU A 235 9.31 -14.64 4.97
N ASP A 236 9.44 -14.54 6.28
CA ASP A 236 8.43 -15.08 7.20
C ASP A 236 7.06 -14.42 6.97
N GLN A 237 7.02 -13.11 6.85
CA GLN A 237 5.79 -12.39 6.59
C GLN A 237 5.21 -12.67 5.20
N ALA A 238 6.06 -12.80 4.17
CA ALA A 238 5.60 -13.21 2.85
C ALA A 238 5.01 -14.63 2.88
N ARG A 239 5.60 -15.57 3.62
CA ARG A 239 5.08 -16.94 3.83
C ARG A 239 3.76 -16.94 4.59
N PHE A 240 3.68 -16.16 5.68
CA PHE A 240 2.45 -16.03 6.47
C PHE A 240 1.29 -15.51 5.61
N PHE A 241 1.45 -14.38 4.91
CA PHE A 241 0.41 -13.83 4.07
C PHE A 241 0.06 -14.73 2.88
N ASN A 242 1.02 -15.45 2.31
CA ASN A 242 0.74 -16.43 1.26
C ASN A 242 -0.19 -17.56 1.72
N ARG A 243 -0.05 -17.97 2.99
CA ARG A 243 -0.77 -19.09 3.59
C ARG A 243 -1.98 -18.68 4.42
N ILE A 244 -2.24 -17.39 4.63
CA ILE A 244 -3.21 -16.88 5.62
C ILE A 244 -4.59 -17.52 5.50
N ASP A 245 -5.09 -17.79 4.28
CA ASP A 245 -6.38 -18.45 4.09
C ASP A 245 -6.39 -19.92 4.54
N ARG A 246 -5.24 -20.60 4.47
CA ARG A 246 -5.10 -21.98 4.94
C ARG A 246 -4.95 -22.04 6.46
N LEU A 247 -4.45 -20.95 7.05
CA LEU A 247 -4.30 -20.82 8.49
C LEU A 247 -5.61 -20.49 9.19
N ILE A 248 -6.50 -19.76 8.54
CA ILE A 248 -7.79 -19.34 9.10
C ILE A 248 -8.88 -20.37 8.77
N PRO A 249 -9.71 -20.78 9.74
CA PRO A 249 -10.85 -21.67 9.50
C PRO A 249 -11.76 -21.13 8.39
N LYS A 250 -12.29 -22.03 7.56
CA LYS A 250 -13.04 -21.65 6.34
C LYS A 250 -14.16 -20.65 6.62
N ARG A 251 -14.91 -20.84 7.72
CA ARG A 251 -16.04 -19.99 8.11
C ARG A 251 -15.63 -18.54 8.40
N SER A 252 -14.44 -18.32 8.99
CA SER A 252 -13.95 -17.00 9.41
C SER A 252 -13.10 -16.28 8.33
N ARG A 253 -12.81 -16.92 7.20
CA ARG A 253 -11.93 -16.33 6.15
C ARG A 253 -12.47 -15.04 5.56
N ALA A 254 -13.77 -14.99 5.25
CA ALA A 254 -14.40 -13.79 4.69
C ALA A 254 -14.32 -12.62 5.66
N TYR A 255 -14.56 -12.87 6.95
CA TYR A 255 -14.43 -11.88 8.02
C TYR A 255 -12.99 -11.33 8.12
N ALA A 256 -11.99 -12.22 8.21
CA ALA A 256 -10.59 -11.82 8.29
C ALA A 256 -10.14 -11.02 7.06
N ARG A 257 -10.52 -11.45 5.87
CA ARG A 257 -10.26 -10.72 4.61
C ARG A 257 -10.95 -9.36 4.58
N GLY A 258 -12.18 -9.28 5.08
CA GLY A 258 -12.91 -8.02 5.26
C GLY A 258 -12.08 -7.04 6.08
N LEU A 259 -11.61 -7.43 7.27
CA LEU A 259 -10.78 -6.58 8.12
C LEU A 259 -9.48 -6.15 7.43
N LEU A 260 -8.72 -7.09 6.84
CA LEU A 260 -7.44 -6.82 6.19
C LEU A 260 -7.57 -5.97 4.90
N SER A 261 -8.75 -5.89 4.31
CA SER A 261 -9.03 -5.01 3.18
C SER A 261 -9.65 -3.66 3.57
N SER A 262 -10.14 -3.52 4.82
CA SER A 262 -10.83 -2.33 5.33
C SER A 262 -9.96 -1.44 6.22
N ILE A 263 -8.63 -1.59 6.13
CA ILE A 263 -7.68 -0.70 6.83
C ILE A 263 -7.92 0.74 6.40
N VAL A 264 -7.94 1.65 7.37
CA VAL A 264 -8.22 3.07 7.16
C VAL A 264 -7.26 3.71 6.15
N SER A 265 -7.74 4.72 5.43
CA SER A 265 -7.02 5.31 4.29
C SER A 265 -5.62 5.84 4.66
N TYR A 266 -5.47 6.44 5.82
CA TYR A 266 -4.20 7.01 6.28
C TYR A 266 -3.12 5.96 6.64
N GLN A 267 -3.49 4.67 6.73
CA GLN A 267 -2.55 3.55 6.87
C GLN A 267 -2.33 2.79 5.55
N ARG A 268 -2.89 3.26 4.43
CA ARG A 268 -2.70 2.70 3.09
C ARG A 268 -1.54 3.35 2.33
N TRP A 269 -0.46 3.63 3.02
CA TRP A 269 0.67 4.38 2.49
C TRP A 269 1.67 3.57 1.67
N GLY A 270 1.58 2.24 1.62
CA GLY A 270 2.52 1.38 0.91
C GLY A 270 1.98 0.79 -0.40
N PHE A 271 1.59 -0.49 -0.37
CA PHE A 271 1.33 -1.31 -1.55
C PHE A 271 -0.03 -1.09 -2.21
N SER A 272 -1.06 -0.79 -1.42
CA SER A 272 -2.46 -0.94 -1.83
C SER A 272 -2.83 -0.13 -3.07
N ARG A 273 -2.32 1.11 -3.21
CA ARG A 273 -2.57 1.98 -4.35
C ARG A 273 -2.05 1.37 -5.66
N TYR A 274 -0.78 0.94 -5.68
CA TYR A 274 -0.15 0.37 -6.88
C TYR A 274 -0.75 -0.99 -7.24
N ALA A 275 -1.10 -1.80 -6.24
CA ALA A 275 -1.77 -3.06 -6.45
C ALA A 275 -3.17 -2.86 -7.03
N ALA A 276 -3.97 -1.91 -6.51
CA ALA A 276 -5.29 -1.55 -7.02
C ALA A 276 -5.23 -1.03 -8.46
N ALA A 277 -4.30 -0.13 -8.79
CA ALA A 277 -4.07 0.36 -10.15
C ALA A 277 -3.71 -0.77 -11.13
N ALA A 278 -3.08 -1.84 -10.64
CA ALA A 278 -2.82 -3.06 -11.42
C ALA A 278 -3.99 -4.07 -11.41
N GLY A 279 -5.13 -3.72 -10.79
CA GLY A 279 -6.34 -4.55 -10.69
C GLY A 279 -6.25 -5.66 -9.66
N PHE A 280 -5.35 -5.56 -8.66
CA PHE A 280 -5.26 -6.52 -7.55
C PHE A 280 -6.06 -6.05 -6.34
N ARG A 281 -6.77 -6.97 -5.71
CA ARG A 281 -7.24 -6.80 -4.34
C ARG A 281 -6.08 -7.02 -3.37
N SER A 282 -6.01 -6.22 -2.31
CA SER A 282 -4.96 -6.30 -1.30
C SER A 282 -5.56 -6.62 0.06
N PHE A 283 -4.95 -7.56 0.76
CA PHE A 283 -5.22 -7.91 2.16
C PHE A 283 -3.90 -7.72 2.90
N PHE A 284 -3.79 -6.67 3.69
CA PHE A 284 -2.50 -6.23 4.19
C PHE A 284 -2.54 -5.79 5.65
N LYS A 285 -1.37 -5.62 6.25
CA LYS A 285 -1.18 -4.94 7.53
C LYS A 285 0.11 -4.14 7.48
N GLY A 286 0.08 -2.94 8.05
CA GLY A 286 1.25 -2.13 8.30
C GLY A 286 1.71 -2.19 9.76
N GLY A 287 2.98 -1.87 9.99
CA GLY A 287 3.58 -1.68 11.30
C GLY A 287 4.59 -0.55 11.27
N TRP A 288 4.61 0.28 12.29
CA TRP A 288 5.55 1.39 12.41
C TRP A 288 5.80 1.76 13.86
N ARG A 289 6.96 2.27 14.14
CA ARG A 289 7.35 2.85 15.43
C ARG A 289 8.66 3.62 15.29
N SER A 290 8.94 4.53 16.23
CA SER A 290 10.27 5.09 16.42
C SER A 290 11.16 4.04 17.09
N THR A 291 12.43 4.00 16.70
CA THR A 291 13.50 3.19 17.29
C THR A 291 14.68 4.10 17.62
N GLY A 292 15.64 3.64 18.41
CA GLY A 292 16.85 4.41 18.69
C GLY A 292 17.67 4.75 17.43
N ALA A 293 17.50 3.96 16.36
CA ALA A 293 18.19 4.14 15.07
C ALA A 293 17.38 5.00 14.07
N GLY A 294 16.14 5.40 14.38
CA GLY A 294 15.27 6.16 13.48
C GLY A 294 13.84 5.66 13.45
N GLN A 295 13.25 5.55 12.25
CA GLN A 295 11.87 5.07 12.07
C GLN A 295 11.84 3.67 11.45
N LEU A 296 11.11 2.78 12.10
CA LEU A 296 10.75 1.48 11.56
C LEU A 296 9.41 1.59 10.82
N VAL A 297 9.36 1.11 9.56
CA VAL A 297 8.15 1.11 8.73
C VAL A 297 8.06 -0.20 7.96
N HIS A 298 6.99 -0.95 8.19
CA HIS A 298 6.76 -2.27 7.63
C HIS A 298 5.42 -2.37 6.93
N GLU A 299 5.33 -3.18 5.89
CA GLU A 299 4.06 -3.63 5.33
C GLU A 299 4.19 -5.03 4.73
N ALA A 300 3.21 -5.88 5.00
CA ALA A 300 3.08 -7.16 4.35
C ALA A 300 1.66 -7.39 3.86
N ALA A 301 1.52 -8.09 2.74
CA ALA A 301 0.23 -8.26 2.08
C ALA A 301 0.14 -9.55 1.26
N LEU A 302 -1.11 -9.99 1.11
CA LEU A 302 -1.57 -10.90 0.07
C LEU A 302 -2.25 -10.09 -1.03
N PHE A 303 -1.98 -10.42 -2.29
CA PHE A 303 -2.58 -9.80 -3.47
C PHE A 303 -3.24 -10.83 -4.37
N GLU A 304 -4.45 -10.52 -4.86
CA GLU A 304 -5.20 -11.40 -5.75
C GLU A 304 -5.80 -10.65 -6.93
N ARG A 305 -5.69 -11.23 -8.12
CA ARG A 305 -6.35 -10.77 -9.35
C ARG A 305 -6.67 -11.97 -10.24
N GLY A 306 -7.95 -12.36 -10.31
CA GLY A 306 -8.37 -13.59 -10.98
C GLY A 306 -7.63 -14.80 -10.38
N ASP A 307 -6.95 -15.56 -11.22
CA ASP A 307 -6.13 -16.72 -10.85
C ASP A 307 -4.74 -16.38 -10.31
N ARG A 308 -4.35 -15.10 -10.32
CA ARG A 308 -3.04 -14.66 -9.80
C ARG A 308 -3.12 -14.40 -8.31
N ARG A 309 -2.26 -15.05 -7.56
CA ARG A 309 -2.06 -14.88 -6.13
C ARG A 309 -0.58 -14.68 -5.86
N LEU A 310 -0.23 -13.67 -5.10
CA LEU A 310 1.14 -13.40 -4.66
C LEU A 310 1.12 -12.76 -3.27
N SER A 311 2.21 -12.88 -2.54
CA SER A 311 2.39 -12.20 -1.26
C SER A 311 3.71 -11.46 -1.23
N MET A 312 3.77 -10.35 -0.51
CA MET A 312 4.96 -9.52 -0.42
C MET A 312 5.08 -8.91 0.97
N ALA A 313 6.30 -8.81 1.46
CA ALA A 313 6.63 -8.04 2.65
C ALA A 313 7.83 -7.13 2.36
N VAL A 314 7.76 -5.88 2.82
CA VAL A 314 8.88 -4.95 2.89
C VAL A 314 9.02 -4.51 4.33
N LEU A 315 10.19 -4.73 4.90
CA LEU A 315 10.53 -4.36 6.25
C LEU A 315 11.69 -3.37 6.21
N THR A 316 11.54 -2.24 6.90
CA THR A 316 12.56 -1.20 6.93
C THR A 316 12.76 -0.67 8.34
N ASP A 317 14.00 -0.34 8.70
CA ASP A 317 14.36 0.30 9.96
C ASP A 317 15.45 1.35 9.74
N ALA A 318 15.78 2.11 10.77
CA ALA A 318 16.75 3.20 10.69
C ALA A 318 16.42 4.19 9.55
N ASN A 319 15.13 4.37 9.24
CA ASN A 319 14.73 5.40 8.29
C ASN A 319 14.85 6.79 8.94
N PRO A 320 15.32 7.82 8.22
CA PRO A 320 15.40 9.18 8.76
C PRO A 320 14.02 9.76 9.09
N SER A 321 12.96 9.27 8.46
CA SER A 321 11.57 9.65 8.77
C SER A 321 10.60 8.52 8.44
N HIS A 322 9.38 8.59 8.98
CA HIS A 322 8.28 7.70 8.61
C HIS A 322 7.96 7.78 7.10
N ASP A 323 7.98 9.00 6.55
CA ASP A 323 7.69 9.22 5.12
C ASP A 323 8.75 8.60 4.22
N TYR A 324 10.03 8.66 4.61
CA TYR A 324 11.11 7.97 3.91
C TYR A 324 10.88 6.46 3.86
N GLY A 325 10.51 5.86 4.99
CA GLY A 325 10.16 4.44 5.07
C GLY A 325 8.95 4.09 4.18
N THR A 326 7.86 4.87 4.24
CA THR A 326 6.68 4.64 3.39
C THR A 326 6.99 4.83 1.90
N GLU A 327 7.88 5.75 1.54
CA GLU A 327 8.36 5.92 0.17
C GLU A 327 9.16 4.69 -0.30
N THR A 328 9.95 4.09 0.59
CA THR A 328 10.64 2.84 0.28
C THR A 328 9.66 1.71 -0.05
N LEU A 329 8.59 1.55 0.73
CA LEU A 329 7.52 0.58 0.45
C LEU A 329 6.84 0.87 -0.90
N ARG A 330 6.49 2.15 -1.15
CA ARG A 330 5.87 2.60 -2.42
C ARG A 330 6.76 2.31 -3.62
N GLY A 331 8.05 2.63 -3.52
CA GLY A 331 8.99 2.41 -4.62
C GLY A 331 9.17 0.93 -4.98
N VAL A 332 9.08 0.01 -4.01
CA VAL A 332 9.04 -1.43 -4.29
C VAL A 332 7.72 -1.80 -4.98
N ALA A 333 6.58 -1.36 -4.45
CA ALA A 333 5.26 -1.66 -4.99
C ALA A 333 5.09 -1.16 -6.43
N GLU A 334 5.52 0.06 -6.71
CA GLU A 334 5.52 0.64 -8.04
C GLU A 334 6.24 -0.28 -9.03
N ARG A 335 7.46 -0.71 -8.73
CA ARG A 335 8.26 -1.57 -9.62
C ARG A 335 7.64 -2.95 -9.83
N ILE A 336 6.94 -3.47 -8.84
CA ILE A 336 6.26 -4.76 -8.91
C ILE A 336 4.96 -4.67 -9.71
N PHE A 337 4.13 -3.64 -9.49
CA PHE A 337 2.77 -3.55 -10.03
C PHE A 337 2.64 -2.68 -11.29
N HIS A 338 3.60 -1.80 -11.56
CA HIS A 338 3.52 -0.89 -12.72
C HIS A 338 3.19 -1.62 -14.04
N ARG A 339 2.21 -1.15 -14.79
CA ARG A 339 1.91 -1.63 -16.17
C ARG A 339 2.76 -0.83 -17.16
N ARG A 340 3.45 -1.48 -18.12
CA ARG A 340 3.98 -0.78 -19.30
C ARG A 340 2.79 -0.19 -20.05
N GLY A 341 2.80 1.11 -20.32
CA GLY A 341 1.69 1.81 -20.96
C GLY A 341 0.62 2.36 -20.01
N ALA A 342 0.64 2.00 -18.68
CA ALA A 342 0.19 2.96 -17.71
C ALA A 342 1.39 3.88 -17.49
N THR A 343 1.45 5.00 -18.15
CA THR A 343 2.01 6.22 -17.59
C THR A 343 1.61 6.23 -16.13
N ALA A 344 2.51 6.53 -15.20
CA ALA A 344 2.19 6.84 -13.81
C ALA A 344 0.84 7.53 -13.87
N ALA A 345 -0.24 6.89 -13.33
CA ALA A 345 -1.64 7.15 -13.67
C ALA A 345 -1.76 8.59 -14.12
N ALA A 346 -2.08 8.82 -15.38
CA ALA A 346 -1.82 10.10 -16.03
C ALA A 346 -2.18 11.13 -14.99
N VAL A 347 -1.24 11.96 -14.58
CA VAL A 347 -1.49 12.97 -13.55
C VAL A 347 -2.72 13.62 -14.12
N ASP A 348 -3.84 13.47 -13.41
CA ASP A 348 -5.10 14.07 -13.85
C ASP A 348 -4.69 15.47 -14.30
N PRO A 349 -4.85 15.85 -15.57
CA PRO A 349 -4.44 17.17 -16.02
C PRO A 349 -5.07 18.26 -15.16
N ASP A 350 -6.16 17.92 -14.45
CA ASP A 350 -6.83 18.76 -13.45
C ASP A 350 -6.25 18.59 -12.01
N GLU A 351 -5.26 17.71 -11.77
CA GLU A 351 -4.66 17.58 -10.44
C GLU A 351 -3.88 18.85 -10.08
N ALA A 352 -4.33 19.56 -9.05
CA ALA A 352 -3.69 20.75 -8.51
C ALA A 352 -2.22 20.49 -8.13
N GLY A 353 -1.37 21.48 -8.42
CA GLY A 353 0.06 21.42 -8.13
C GLY A 353 0.96 21.33 -9.37
N THR A 354 2.17 21.84 -9.24
CA THR A 354 3.24 21.76 -10.24
C THR A 354 4.12 20.52 -10.01
N PRO A 355 4.94 20.11 -10.99
CA PRO A 355 5.95 19.08 -10.74
C PRO A 355 6.88 19.40 -9.55
N ALA A 356 7.20 20.67 -9.32
CA ALA A 356 8.02 21.13 -8.21
C ALA A 356 7.32 20.95 -6.87
N THR A 357 6.04 21.35 -6.73
CA THR A 357 5.25 21.17 -5.49
C THR A 357 5.07 19.70 -5.18
N ARG A 358 4.85 18.86 -6.18
CA ARG A 358 4.74 17.41 -6.01
C ARG A 358 6.05 16.75 -5.58
N ARG A 359 7.21 17.19 -6.13
CA ARG A 359 8.54 16.74 -5.66
C ARG A 359 8.81 17.14 -4.22
N ALA A 360 8.30 18.30 -3.81
CA ALA A 360 8.37 18.76 -2.42
C ALA A 360 7.43 18.02 -1.45
N GLY A 361 6.64 17.06 -1.94
CA GLY A 361 5.72 16.26 -1.12
C GLY A 361 4.36 16.92 -0.85
N LEU A 362 4.07 18.06 -1.48
CA LEU A 362 2.78 18.72 -1.39
C LEU A 362 1.73 18.04 -2.28
N VAL A 363 0.52 17.89 -1.75
CA VAL A 363 -0.62 17.24 -2.41
C VAL A 363 -1.88 18.07 -2.25
N ASP A 364 -2.79 18.00 -3.22
CA ASP A 364 -4.09 18.65 -3.14
C ASP A 364 -4.96 18.01 -2.05
N VAL A 365 -5.60 18.85 -1.23
CA VAL A 365 -6.49 18.41 -0.15
C VAL A 365 -7.71 17.62 -0.65
N HIS A 366 -8.25 17.95 -1.82
CA HIS A 366 -9.42 17.28 -2.39
C HIS A 366 -9.20 15.79 -2.61
N ARG A 367 -7.97 15.40 -2.87
CA ARG A 367 -7.59 14.00 -3.06
C ARG A 367 -7.81 13.13 -1.81
N PHE A 368 -7.77 13.74 -0.61
CA PHE A 368 -7.90 13.04 0.67
C PHE A 368 -9.15 13.44 1.44
N ALA A 369 -9.70 14.60 1.14
CA ALA A 369 -10.89 15.18 1.74
C ALA A 369 -11.95 15.51 0.67
N PRO A 370 -12.58 14.52 0.01
CA PRO A 370 -13.60 14.79 -1.01
C PRO A 370 -14.73 15.66 -0.45
N GLY A 371 -15.05 16.74 -1.18
CA GLY A 371 -16.09 17.71 -0.80
C GLY A 371 -15.66 18.72 0.26
N ILE A 372 -14.36 18.81 0.58
CA ILE A 372 -13.82 20.00 1.25
C ILE A 372 -13.93 21.19 0.28
N GLN A 373 -14.29 22.36 0.80
CA GLN A 373 -14.31 23.57 -0.02
C GLN A 373 -12.96 24.27 0.06
N VAL A 374 -12.55 24.94 -1.02
CA VAL A 374 -11.31 25.72 -1.09
C VAL A 374 -11.61 27.09 -1.68
N LYS A 375 -11.22 28.12 -0.96
CA LYS A 375 -11.26 29.52 -1.40
C LYS A 375 -10.08 30.23 -0.75
N LEU A 376 -8.92 30.21 -1.43
CA LEU A 376 -7.72 30.84 -0.90
C LEU A 376 -7.87 32.38 -0.91
N ASP A 377 -7.83 32.98 0.27
CA ASP A 377 -8.06 34.43 0.42
C ASP A 377 -6.92 35.24 -0.23
N TYR A 378 -5.69 34.76 -0.20
CA TYR A 378 -4.52 35.42 -0.79
C TYR A 378 -4.44 35.34 -2.32
N LEU A 379 -5.31 34.57 -2.96
CA LEU A 379 -5.44 34.53 -4.42
C LEU A 379 -6.13 35.79 -4.97
N GLY A 380 -6.94 36.47 -4.15
CA GLY A 380 -7.72 37.65 -4.53
C GLY A 380 -7.34 38.89 -3.72
N ARG A 381 -8.22 39.92 -3.80
CA ARG A 381 -8.07 41.18 -3.07
C ARG A 381 -8.82 41.21 -1.73
N HIS A 382 -9.72 40.25 -1.50
CA HIS A 382 -10.49 40.16 -0.27
C HIS A 382 -9.73 39.47 0.84
N ASN A 383 -8.61 40.04 1.25
CA ASN A 383 -7.76 39.59 2.34
C ASN A 383 -7.21 40.79 3.13
N LEU A 384 -6.48 40.52 4.19
CA LEU A 384 -5.88 41.49 5.09
C LEU A 384 -5.08 42.61 4.39
N THR A 385 -4.46 42.31 3.26
CA THR A 385 -3.58 43.27 2.56
C THR A 385 -4.31 44.09 1.48
N GLY A 386 -5.52 43.69 1.09
CA GLY A 386 -6.25 44.28 -0.03
C GLY A 386 -5.69 43.91 -1.41
N HIS A 387 -4.64 43.07 -1.48
CA HIS A 387 -3.96 42.70 -2.72
C HIS A 387 -3.76 41.19 -2.81
N ARG A 388 -3.66 40.66 -4.04
CA ARG A 388 -3.21 39.29 -4.27
C ARG A 388 -1.74 39.15 -3.84
N LEU A 389 -1.42 38.11 -3.08
CA LEU A 389 -0.03 37.86 -2.68
C LEU A 389 0.76 37.16 -3.79
N PRO A 390 2.09 37.45 -3.88
CA PRO A 390 2.93 36.86 -4.91
C PRO A 390 3.05 35.35 -4.74
N GLY A 391 2.94 34.63 -5.86
CA GLY A 391 3.01 33.16 -5.90
C GLY A 391 1.65 32.46 -5.81
N TYR A 392 0.54 33.17 -5.62
CA TYR A 392 -0.82 32.64 -5.72
C TYR A 392 -1.39 32.90 -7.11
N CYS A 393 -1.48 31.89 -7.97
CA CYS A 393 -2.06 32.00 -9.30
C CYS A 393 -3.23 31.05 -9.53
N GLU A 394 -3.32 29.99 -8.75
CA GLU A 394 -4.37 29.00 -8.78
C GLU A 394 -4.98 28.77 -7.39
N ASN A 395 -6.26 28.37 -7.35
CA ASN A 395 -6.99 28.09 -6.10
C ASN A 395 -6.65 26.67 -5.58
N TRP A 396 -5.38 26.39 -5.38
CA TRP A 396 -4.89 25.09 -4.97
C TRP A 396 -4.54 25.03 -3.50
N ALA A 397 -5.32 24.32 -2.71
CA ALA A 397 -5.00 24.03 -1.32
C ALA A 397 -4.03 22.84 -1.24
N LEU A 398 -2.75 23.14 -1.26
CA LEU A 398 -1.69 22.15 -1.17
C LEU A 398 -1.17 22.04 0.26
N VAL A 399 -1.02 20.81 0.76
CA VAL A 399 -0.38 20.53 2.06
C VAL A 399 0.44 19.25 1.96
N HIS A 400 1.29 18.97 2.93
CA HIS A 400 1.91 17.65 3.01
C HIS A 400 0.85 16.56 3.19
N ARG A 401 1.10 15.42 2.57
CA ARG A 401 0.17 14.29 2.53
C ARG A 401 -0.40 13.88 3.91
N PRO A 402 0.38 13.77 5.02
CA PRO A 402 -0.20 13.44 6.31
C PRO A 402 -1.26 14.47 6.76
N ALA A 403 -0.99 15.76 6.56
CA ALA A 403 -1.97 16.82 6.87
C ALA A 403 -3.23 16.70 6.00
N ALA A 404 -3.10 16.42 4.68
CA ALA A 404 -4.23 16.19 3.79
C ALA A 404 -5.08 14.98 4.22
N VAL A 405 -4.45 13.91 4.68
CA VAL A 405 -5.13 12.72 5.21
C VAL A 405 -5.91 13.05 6.47
N SER A 406 -5.31 13.79 7.40
CA SER A 406 -5.96 14.26 8.63
C SER A 406 -7.15 15.17 8.32
N LEU A 407 -7.02 16.11 7.37
CA LEU A 407 -8.16 16.93 6.89
C LEU A 407 -9.31 16.06 6.36
N GLY A 408 -9.01 14.98 5.67
CA GLY A 408 -10.02 14.02 5.22
C GLY A 408 -10.75 13.33 6.38
N GLN A 409 -10.09 13.10 7.51
CA GLN A 409 -10.69 12.54 8.71
C GLN A 409 -11.59 13.58 9.40
N VAL A 410 -11.11 14.82 9.56
CA VAL A 410 -11.89 15.95 10.11
C VAL A 410 -13.15 16.15 9.27
N GLN A 411 -13.04 16.21 7.95
CA GLN A 411 -14.16 16.37 7.02
C GLN A 411 -15.20 15.26 7.20
N ARG A 412 -14.79 14.00 7.30
CA ARG A 412 -15.72 12.88 7.54
C ARG A 412 -16.37 12.92 8.91
N TYR A 413 -15.64 13.34 9.94
CA TYR A 413 -16.17 13.50 11.29
C TYR A 413 -17.25 14.57 11.34
N LEU A 414 -16.97 15.75 10.78
CA LEU A 414 -17.89 16.88 10.75
C LEU A 414 -19.16 16.62 9.92
N ARG A 415 -19.04 15.83 8.85
CA ARG A 415 -20.19 15.45 8.01
C ARG A 415 -21.32 14.76 8.76
N ARG A 416 -21.03 14.06 9.84
CA ARG A 416 -22.04 13.40 10.69
C ARG A 416 -22.99 14.40 11.32
N ASN A 417 -22.54 15.64 11.49
CA ASN A 417 -23.31 16.74 12.06
C ASN A 417 -23.73 17.78 11.00
N GLY A 418 -23.75 17.40 9.72
CA GLY A 418 -24.12 18.29 8.62
C GLY A 418 -23.14 19.44 8.36
N LEU A 419 -21.89 19.31 8.87
CA LEU A 419 -20.83 20.31 8.74
C LEU A 419 -19.71 19.84 7.81
N GLY A 420 -19.01 20.82 7.23
CA GLY A 420 -17.81 20.59 6.42
C GLY A 420 -16.78 21.69 6.65
N LEU A 421 -15.64 21.55 5.98
CA LEU A 421 -14.52 22.49 6.03
C LEU A 421 -14.47 23.36 4.77
N LEU A 422 -14.05 24.62 4.95
CA LEU A 422 -13.62 25.52 3.89
C LEU A 422 -12.18 25.98 4.20
N ILE A 423 -11.25 25.64 3.35
CA ILE A 423 -9.85 26.09 3.42
C ILE A 423 -9.75 27.54 2.92
N LEU A 424 -9.11 28.39 3.71
CA LEU A 424 -8.88 29.82 3.43
C LEU A 424 -7.41 30.06 3.06
N ASP A 425 -6.49 29.28 3.63
CA ASP A 425 -5.08 29.19 3.24
C ASP A 425 -4.51 27.81 3.57
N ALA A 426 -3.47 27.41 2.83
CA ALA A 426 -2.80 26.14 3.02
C ALA A 426 -1.28 26.32 2.86
N TYR A 427 -0.61 25.63 1.94
CA TYR A 427 0.78 25.95 1.62
C TYR A 427 0.86 27.39 1.09
N ARG A 428 1.67 28.21 1.73
CA ARG A 428 1.96 29.61 1.35
C ARG A 428 3.39 29.71 0.87
N PRO A 429 3.65 30.20 -0.36
CA PRO A 429 5.02 30.46 -0.82
C PRO A 429 5.76 31.44 0.13
N LEU A 430 7.04 31.25 0.37
CA LEU A 430 7.83 32.11 1.26
C LEU A 430 7.82 33.59 0.80
N ARG A 431 7.80 33.82 -0.54
CA ARG A 431 7.65 35.18 -1.11
C ARG A 431 6.34 35.87 -0.68
N ALA A 432 5.27 35.12 -0.51
CA ALA A 432 3.99 35.65 -0.01
C ALA A 432 4.08 36.05 1.48
N THR A 433 4.73 35.23 2.30
CA THR A 433 4.99 35.58 3.71
C THR A 433 5.85 36.84 3.81
N ARG A 434 6.90 36.96 2.99
CA ARG A 434 7.71 38.18 2.92
C ARG A 434 6.89 39.41 2.50
N ALA A 435 5.94 39.24 1.57
CA ALA A 435 5.04 40.31 1.16
C ALA A 435 4.10 40.74 2.29
N LEU A 436 3.59 39.79 3.11
CA LEU A 436 2.78 40.10 4.30
C LEU A 436 3.60 40.92 5.33
N VAL A 437 4.84 40.54 5.58
CA VAL A 437 5.73 41.26 6.51
C VAL A 437 5.98 42.69 6.01
N ARG A 438 6.31 42.87 4.72
CA ARG A 438 6.49 44.21 4.12
C ARG A 438 5.22 45.04 4.26
N TRP A 439 4.08 44.50 3.86
CA TRP A 439 2.79 45.17 3.99
C TRP A 439 2.51 45.62 5.44
N ALA A 440 2.81 44.78 6.43
CA ALA A 440 2.62 45.14 7.83
C ALA A 440 3.45 46.37 8.23
N HIS A 441 4.69 46.45 7.79
CA HIS A 441 5.55 47.61 8.05
C HIS A 441 5.09 48.85 7.27
N GLU A 442 4.81 48.72 5.98
CA GLU A 442 4.39 49.82 5.11
C GLU A 442 3.01 50.41 5.49
N SER A 443 2.12 49.57 6.07
CA SER A 443 0.79 50.01 6.55
C SER A 443 0.76 50.48 8.00
N GLY A 444 1.89 50.65 8.66
CA GLY A 444 1.98 51.02 10.07
C GLY A 444 1.55 49.95 11.06
N ARG A 445 1.42 48.68 10.60
CA ARG A 445 1.00 47.54 11.42
C ARG A 445 2.15 46.60 11.76
N GLY A 446 3.37 47.13 11.88
CA GLY A 446 4.57 46.34 12.21
C GLY A 446 4.48 45.55 13.52
N ASN A 447 3.63 45.99 14.46
CA ASN A 447 3.31 45.29 15.70
C ASN A 447 2.64 43.91 15.50
N LEU A 448 2.09 43.63 14.31
CA LEU A 448 1.53 42.32 13.96
C LEU A 448 2.62 41.28 13.65
N VAL A 449 3.80 41.75 13.25
CA VAL A 449 4.93 40.86 12.94
C VAL A 449 5.49 40.22 14.24
N GLY A 450 5.66 38.91 14.22
CA GLY A 450 6.02 38.09 15.37
C GLY A 450 4.84 37.65 16.24
N SER A 451 3.71 38.38 16.22
CA SER A 451 2.50 38.04 17.00
C SER A 451 1.44 37.29 16.20
N TYR A 452 1.16 37.76 14.98
CA TYR A 452 0.16 37.22 14.05
C TYR A 452 0.76 36.92 12.67
N ILE A 453 1.78 37.66 12.26
CA ILE A 453 2.47 37.46 10.98
C ILE A 453 3.88 36.96 11.29
N ALA A 454 4.10 35.66 11.17
CA ALA A 454 5.41 35.06 11.34
C ALA A 454 6.29 35.34 10.12
N SER A 455 7.56 35.74 10.32
CA SER A 455 8.54 35.93 9.23
C SER A 455 8.91 34.59 8.54
N ARG A 456 8.75 33.49 9.26
CA ARG A 456 8.83 32.09 8.79
C ARG A 456 7.62 31.34 9.31
N SER A 457 6.62 31.17 8.46
CA SER A 457 5.36 30.54 8.83
C SER A 457 5.37 29.02 8.58
N ARG A 458 4.65 28.27 9.39
CA ARG A 458 4.36 26.85 9.16
C ARG A 458 3.61 26.60 7.84
N HIS A 459 2.88 27.58 7.33
CA HIS A 459 2.31 27.53 5.98
C HIS A 459 3.40 27.37 4.90
N ASN A 460 4.57 27.97 5.08
CA ASN A 460 5.67 27.83 4.11
C ASN A 460 6.23 26.41 4.01
N THR A 461 5.94 25.58 4.99
CA THR A 461 6.33 24.16 4.99
C THR A 461 5.22 23.23 4.47
N GLY A 462 4.00 23.74 4.20
CA GLY A 462 2.84 22.93 3.83
C GLY A 462 2.27 22.08 4.98
N SER A 463 2.54 22.44 6.25
CA SER A 463 2.07 21.73 7.43
C SER A 463 1.02 22.51 8.25
N ALA A 464 0.63 23.70 7.81
CA ALA A 464 -0.43 24.49 8.43
C ALA A 464 -1.57 24.80 7.44
N VAL A 465 -2.73 25.04 7.98
CA VAL A 465 -3.94 25.45 7.26
C VAL A 465 -4.72 26.51 8.04
N ASP A 466 -5.26 27.49 7.32
CA ASP A 466 -6.31 28.38 7.81
C ASP A 466 -7.65 27.93 7.23
N LEU A 467 -8.65 27.72 8.09
CA LEU A 467 -9.91 27.15 7.66
C LEU A 467 -11.09 27.50 8.57
N THR A 468 -12.30 27.29 8.06
CA THR A 468 -13.55 27.53 8.81
C THR A 468 -14.56 26.41 8.56
N LEU A 469 -15.65 26.43 9.36
CA LEU A 469 -16.78 25.52 9.18
C LEU A 469 -17.78 26.05 8.16
N VAL A 470 -18.33 25.14 7.37
CA VAL A 470 -19.47 25.38 6.48
C VAL A 470 -20.62 24.44 6.80
N ARG A 471 -21.85 24.86 6.60
CA ARG A 471 -23.01 24.01 6.64
C ARG A 471 -23.16 23.30 5.30
N LEU A 472 -23.27 21.96 5.31
CA LEU A 472 -23.32 21.18 4.08
C LEU A 472 -24.63 21.33 3.29
N SER A 473 -25.74 21.71 3.95
CA SER A 473 -27.03 21.88 3.30
C SER A 473 -27.09 23.06 2.32
N ASP A 474 -26.34 24.14 2.58
CA ASP A 474 -26.35 25.38 1.80
C ASP A 474 -24.94 25.92 1.46
N GLY A 475 -23.89 25.26 1.91
CA GLY A 475 -22.50 25.66 1.70
C GLY A 475 -22.07 26.95 2.42
N LYS A 476 -22.92 27.52 3.26
CA LYS A 476 -22.64 28.81 3.94
C LYS A 476 -21.67 28.60 5.11
N ARG A 477 -20.77 29.58 5.28
CA ARG A 477 -19.87 29.66 6.45
C ARG A 477 -20.64 29.79 7.73
N LEU A 478 -20.24 29.13 8.79
CA LEU A 478 -20.74 29.38 10.14
C LEU A 478 -20.19 30.72 10.66
N ARG A 479 -20.93 31.36 11.52
CA ARG A 479 -20.48 32.61 12.18
C ARG A 479 -19.37 32.27 13.18
N MET A 480 -18.16 32.69 12.88
CA MET A 480 -16.97 32.47 13.69
C MET A 480 -16.44 33.75 14.34
N GLY A 481 -16.76 34.92 13.77
CA GLY A 481 -16.29 36.24 14.22
C GLY A 481 -14.76 36.43 14.10
N GLY A 482 -14.31 37.67 13.98
CA GLY A 482 -12.92 38.05 14.14
C GLY A 482 -11.89 37.53 13.17
N TYR A 483 -12.28 37.05 11.99
CA TYR A 483 -11.34 36.54 10.96
C TYR A 483 -10.56 37.68 10.27
N ASP A 484 -11.25 38.78 9.95
CA ASP A 484 -10.66 39.87 9.16
C ASP A 484 -9.87 40.88 10.00
N SER A 485 -9.81 40.70 11.32
CA SER A 485 -9.10 41.58 12.25
C SER A 485 -8.12 40.78 13.07
N LEU A 486 -6.81 40.84 12.70
CA LEU A 486 -5.76 40.34 13.57
C LEU A 486 -5.74 41.14 14.88
N GLY A 487 -5.93 40.45 16.01
CA GLY A 487 -6.02 41.08 17.31
C GLY A 487 -6.83 40.23 18.30
N PRO A 488 -7.26 40.82 19.46
CA PRO A 488 -7.95 40.05 20.49
C PRO A 488 -9.22 39.31 20.01
N GLY A 489 -9.94 39.84 19.03
CA GLY A 489 -11.14 39.22 18.45
C GLY A 489 -10.86 37.93 17.66
N ALA A 490 -9.63 37.73 17.23
CA ALA A 490 -9.14 36.50 16.55
C ALA A 490 -8.92 35.35 17.54
N ASN A 491 -8.70 35.61 18.82
CA ASN A 491 -8.44 34.60 19.82
C ASN A 491 -9.59 33.59 19.93
N THR A 492 -9.26 32.31 19.92
CA THR A 492 -10.22 31.20 19.98
C THR A 492 -11.25 31.35 21.07
N TYR A 493 -10.85 31.80 22.25
CA TYR A 493 -11.69 31.89 23.43
C TYR A 493 -12.32 33.28 23.67
N ASN A 494 -11.88 34.30 22.92
CA ASN A 494 -12.46 35.63 23.04
C ASN A 494 -13.74 35.76 22.19
N ALA A 495 -14.72 34.97 22.56
CA ALA A 495 -16.05 34.93 21.95
C ALA A 495 -17.04 34.28 22.92
N SER A 496 -18.33 34.46 22.68
CA SER A 496 -19.39 33.88 23.50
C SER A 496 -20.48 33.22 22.64
N GLY A 497 -21.41 32.56 23.29
CA GLY A 497 -22.59 31.99 22.69
C GLY A 497 -22.31 31.07 21.48
N ARG A 498 -22.99 31.30 20.37
CA ARG A 498 -22.89 30.51 19.17
C ARG A 498 -21.50 30.60 18.51
N ILE A 499 -20.86 31.75 18.56
CA ILE A 499 -19.52 31.95 17.98
C ILE A 499 -18.51 31.08 18.69
N LEU A 500 -18.45 31.10 20.01
CA LEU A 500 -17.54 30.25 20.79
C LEU A 500 -17.81 28.76 20.55
N ARG A 501 -19.07 28.33 20.54
CA ARG A 501 -19.43 26.95 20.24
C ARG A 501 -18.90 26.50 18.86
N ASN A 502 -19.06 27.34 17.83
CA ASN A 502 -18.57 27.04 16.50
C ASN A 502 -17.03 26.93 16.47
N ARG A 503 -16.31 27.87 17.11
CA ARG A 503 -14.82 27.82 17.22
C ARG A 503 -14.35 26.55 17.95
N LEU A 504 -15.00 26.18 19.05
CA LEU A 504 -14.67 24.96 19.80
C LEU A 504 -15.02 23.69 19.02
N THR A 505 -16.10 23.68 18.26
CA THR A 505 -16.44 22.57 17.37
C THR A 505 -15.34 22.35 16.34
N LEU A 506 -14.85 23.41 15.70
CA LEU A 506 -13.73 23.34 14.75
C LEU A 506 -12.46 22.87 15.44
N LYS A 507 -12.07 23.55 16.54
CA LYS A 507 -10.86 23.23 17.31
C LYS A 507 -10.82 21.75 17.72
N ASN A 508 -11.89 21.28 18.37
CA ASN A 508 -11.96 19.90 18.86
C ASN A 508 -11.91 18.87 17.71
N ALA A 509 -12.54 19.18 16.57
CA ALA A 509 -12.47 18.32 15.40
C ALA A 509 -11.06 18.25 14.82
N MET A 510 -10.36 19.37 14.72
CA MET A 510 -9.00 19.45 14.19
C MET A 510 -8.00 18.74 15.10
N GLU A 511 -8.05 19.01 16.40
CA GLU A 511 -7.14 18.41 17.40
C GLU A 511 -7.31 16.90 17.50
N ARG A 512 -8.54 16.41 17.40
CA ARG A 512 -8.85 14.98 17.38
C ARG A 512 -8.09 14.21 16.28
N PHE A 513 -7.70 14.89 15.21
CA PHE A 513 -7.07 14.26 14.06
C PHE A 513 -5.65 14.78 13.76
N GLY A 514 -4.95 15.24 14.81
CA GLY A 514 -3.50 15.47 14.75
C GLY A 514 -3.09 16.87 14.30
N PHE A 515 -3.99 17.86 14.42
CA PHE A 515 -3.62 19.27 14.33
C PHE A 515 -3.54 19.89 15.72
N ALA A 516 -2.66 20.85 15.89
CA ALA A 516 -2.61 21.75 17.05
C ALA A 516 -3.26 23.09 16.66
N SER A 517 -4.13 23.60 17.51
CA SER A 517 -4.73 24.94 17.34
C SER A 517 -3.76 26.01 17.83
N TYR A 518 -3.75 27.15 17.17
CA TYR A 518 -3.07 28.34 17.65
C TYR A 518 -4.09 29.25 18.36
N TRP A 519 -3.95 29.42 19.68
CA TRP A 519 -4.98 30.09 20.49
C TRP A 519 -5.28 31.55 20.12
N ARG A 520 -4.31 32.25 19.48
CA ARG A 520 -4.50 33.63 19.00
C ARG A 520 -5.31 33.75 17.71
N GLU A 521 -5.42 32.66 16.96
CA GLU A 521 -6.11 32.61 15.66
C GLU A 521 -7.00 31.37 15.59
N TRP A 522 -8.31 31.52 15.78
CA TRP A 522 -9.25 30.40 15.83
C TRP A 522 -9.30 29.59 14.54
N TRP A 523 -8.82 30.14 13.43
CA TRP A 523 -8.81 29.51 12.11
C TRP A 523 -7.52 28.75 11.82
N HIS A 524 -6.40 29.04 12.54
CA HIS A 524 -5.07 28.52 12.27
C HIS A 524 -4.78 27.20 12.99
N PHE A 525 -4.38 26.19 12.19
CA PHE A 525 -4.06 24.86 12.68
C PHE A 525 -2.77 24.34 12.08
N GLU A 526 -1.88 23.83 12.91
CA GLU A 526 -0.61 23.22 12.52
C GLU A 526 -0.68 21.71 12.68
N HIS A 527 -0.38 20.96 11.63
CA HIS A 527 -0.21 19.51 11.75
C HIS A 527 1.11 19.19 12.46
N HIS A 528 1.12 18.12 13.25
CA HIS A 528 2.28 17.71 14.06
C HIS A 528 3.53 17.29 13.25
N ILE A 529 3.41 17.08 11.94
CA ILE A 529 4.59 16.84 11.08
C ILE A 529 5.52 18.06 11.13
N ARG A 530 6.82 17.80 11.03
CA ARG A 530 7.86 18.82 11.05
C ARG A 530 8.69 18.76 9.78
N PRO A 531 8.20 19.30 8.63
CA PRO A 531 9.02 19.42 7.43
C PRO A 531 10.15 20.44 7.67
N ASP A 532 11.37 20.10 7.22
CA ASP A 532 12.57 20.87 7.51
C ASP A 532 12.74 22.13 6.65
N ARG A 533 11.96 22.25 5.55
CA ARG A 533 12.17 23.31 4.56
C ARG A 533 10.98 24.25 4.44
N HIS A 534 11.27 25.55 4.50
CA HIS A 534 10.36 26.61 4.06
C HIS A 534 10.49 26.74 2.54
N LEU A 535 9.40 26.45 1.84
CA LEU A 535 9.37 26.36 0.38
C LEU A 535 8.95 27.70 -0.23
N ASP A 536 9.49 28.02 -1.42
CA ASP A 536 9.10 29.18 -2.21
C ASP A 536 8.63 28.77 -3.62
N LEU A 537 7.72 27.79 -3.68
CA LEU A 537 7.15 27.27 -4.91
C LEU A 537 5.82 27.95 -5.20
N THR A 538 5.60 28.39 -6.43
CA THR A 538 4.36 29.07 -6.82
C THR A 538 3.18 28.09 -6.96
N LEU A 539 1.96 28.57 -6.69
CA LEU A 539 0.71 27.87 -6.94
C LEU A 539 0.24 28.16 -8.36
N GLY A 540 0.81 27.43 -9.35
CA GLY A 540 0.36 27.46 -10.74
C GLY A 540 0.78 28.65 -11.60
N CYS A 541 1.60 29.58 -11.10
CA CYS A 541 2.10 30.69 -11.94
C CYS A 541 2.95 30.15 -13.09
N GLY A 542 2.68 30.62 -14.32
CA GLY A 542 3.38 30.20 -15.53
C GLY A 542 2.74 29.04 -16.32
N ARG A 543 1.53 28.63 -15.99
CA ARG A 543 0.77 27.62 -16.77
C ARG A 543 0.02 28.20 -17.98
N HIS A 544 -0.11 29.51 -18.07
CA HIS A 544 -0.90 30.20 -19.11
C HIS A 544 -0.04 31.09 -20.04
N ASN A 545 1.25 30.75 -20.23
CA ASN A 545 2.08 31.34 -21.28
C ASN A 545 2.30 30.33 -22.39
#